data_543015d8b5b00749cd0452d8c8662de8
#
_entry.id   543015d8b5b00749cd0452d8c8662de8
#
_cell.length_a   1.000
_cell.length_b   1.000
_cell.length_c   1.000
_cell.angle_alpha   90.00
_cell.angle_beta   90.00
_cell.angle_gamma   90.00
#
_symmetry.space_group_name_H-M   'P 1'
#
loop_
_entity.id
_entity.type
_entity.pdbx_description
1 polymer ?
#
loop_
_entity_poly.entity_id
_entity_poly.type
_entity_poly.pdbx_seq_one_letter_code
_entity_poly.pdbx_strand_id
1 'polypeptide(L)'
;RVLHQAAGVKVKELTVDPGAALSMQRHQGRSEFWLVAEGTATVDTIDSTTTDVELNGVFDRHQYLHISRNEWHQLINNESNPLKIIEIQYGEQCEEADIERRTTQQPAVDH
;
A
#
# COMPACT_ATOMS: atom_id res chain seq x y z
N ARG A 1 3.79 -1.59 11.67
CA ARG A 1 3.38 -2.17 12.96
C ARG A 1 1.86 -2.15 13.09
N VAL A 2 1.33 -3.16 13.71
CA VAL A 2 -0.12 -3.23 13.95
C VAL A 2 -0.50 -2.30 15.10
N LEU A 3 -1.46 -1.41 14.87
CA LEU A 3 -1.97 -0.47 15.88
C LEU A 3 -3.27 -0.98 16.50
N HIS A 4 -4.10 -1.66 15.71
CA HIS A 4 -5.37 -2.19 16.16
C HIS A 4 -5.79 -3.36 15.28
N GLN A 5 -6.46 -4.34 15.86
CA GLN A 5 -6.99 -5.48 15.12
C GLN A 5 -8.30 -5.93 15.73
N ALA A 6 -9.30 -6.07 14.89
CA ALA A 6 -10.60 -6.59 15.24
C ALA A 6 -11.11 -7.46 14.09
N ALA A 7 -12.26 -8.08 14.26
CA ALA A 7 -12.85 -8.88 13.19
C ALA A 7 -13.13 -8.00 11.97
N GLY A 8 -12.53 -8.34 10.84
CA GLY A 8 -12.72 -7.61 9.59
C GLY A 8 -12.02 -6.26 9.48
N VAL A 9 -11.21 -5.87 10.47
CA VAL A 9 -10.49 -4.60 10.45
C VAL A 9 -9.10 -4.76 11.07
N LYS A 10 -8.09 -4.24 10.37
CA LYS A 10 -6.74 -4.14 10.91
C LYS A 10 -6.20 -2.76 10.60
N VAL A 11 -5.63 -2.08 11.60
CA VAL A 11 -4.98 -0.77 11.43
C VAL A 11 -3.48 -0.95 11.64
N LYS A 12 -2.69 -0.50 10.66
CA LYS A 12 -1.23 -0.61 10.70
C LYS A 12 -0.59 0.75 10.46
N GLU A 13 0.58 0.93 11.03
CA GLU A 13 1.49 1.99 10.63
C GLU A 13 2.58 1.39 9.75
N LEU A 14 2.73 1.92 8.55
CA LEU A 14 3.80 1.54 7.63
C LEU A 14 4.85 2.63 7.62
N THR A 15 6.11 2.23 7.68
CA THR A 15 7.23 3.16 7.52
C THR A 15 8.05 2.70 6.32
N VAL A 16 8.29 3.61 5.38
CA VAL A 16 9.09 3.33 4.19
C VAL A 16 10.29 4.25 4.21
N ASP A 17 11.47 3.66 4.19
CA ASP A 17 12.73 4.41 4.21
C ASP A 17 12.89 5.27 2.95
N PRO A 18 13.65 6.36 3.02
CA PRO A 18 13.95 7.16 1.85
C PRO A 18 14.49 6.33 0.70
N GLY A 19 13.92 6.49 -0.48
CA GLY A 19 14.33 5.77 -1.69
C GLY A 19 13.89 4.31 -1.77
N ALA A 20 13.16 3.81 -0.78
CA ALA A 20 12.71 2.42 -0.76
C ALA A 20 11.29 2.29 -1.35
N ALA A 21 10.94 1.07 -1.73
CA ALA A 21 9.62 0.72 -2.22
C ALA A 21 9.18 -0.61 -1.65
N LEU A 22 7.88 -0.77 -1.45
CA LEU A 22 7.27 -2.06 -1.15
C LEU A 22 7.06 -2.83 -2.45
N SER A 23 6.81 -4.13 -2.36
CA SER A 23 6.51 -4.93 -3.56
C SER A 23 5.18 -4.48 -4.20
N MET A 24 5.07 -4.67 -5.50
CA MET A 24 3.78 -4.60 -6.18
C MET A 24 2.94 -5.78 -5.72
N GLN A 25 1.77 -5.54 -5.14
CA GLN A 25 0.98 -6.58 -4.49
C GLN A 25 -0.51 -6.32 -4.61
N ARG A 26 -1.29 -7.36 -4.39
CA ARG A 26 -2.75 -7.27 -4.26
C ARG A 26 -3.27 -8.25 -3.23
N HIS A 27 -4.49 -8.01 -2.76
CA HIS A 27 -5.17 -8.83 -1.76
C HIS A 27 -6.58 -9.14 -2.23
N GLN A 28 -7.04 -10.37 -2.00
CA GLN A 28 -8.34 -10.82 -2.46
C GLN A 28 -9.44 -10.60 -1.42
N GLY A 29 -9.12 -10.68 -0.15
CA GLY A 29 -10.09 -10.65 0.93
C GLY A 29 -10.27 -9.31 1.61
N ARG A 30 -9.58 -8.25 1.15
CA ARG A 30 -9.62 -6.96 1.82
C ARG A 30 -9.44 -5.80 0.86
N SER A 31 -10.02 -4.67 1.24
CA SER A 31 -9.69 -3.35 0.71
C SER A 31 -8.80 -2.61 1.70
N GLU A 32 -8.15 -1.55 1.25
CA GLU A 32 -7.27 -0.75 2.09
C GLU A 32 -7.56 0.72 1.92
N PHE A 33 -7.43 1.45 3.02
CA PHE A 33 -7.48 2.91 3.04
C PHE A 33 -6.16 3.40 3.61
N TRP A 34 -5.48 4.29 2.88
CA TRP A 34 -4.17 4.80 3.25
C TRP A 34 -4.22 6.30 3.48
N LEU A 35 -3.80 6.74 4.66
CA LEU A 35 -3.62 8.15 4.99
C LEU A 35 -2.14 8.43 5.14
N VAL A 36 -1.63 9.42 4.42
CA VAL A 36 -0.24 9.86 4.57
C VAL A 36 -0.11 10.65 5.86
N ALA A 37 0.58 10.09 6.83
CA ALA A 37 0.81 10.73 8.12
C ALA A 37 2.03 11.63 8.09
N GLU A 38 3.07 11.26 7.33
CA GLU A 38 4.31 11.98 7.24
C GLU A 38 5.00 11.66 5.92
N GLY A 39 5.56 12.66 5.25
CA GLY A 39 6.27 12.50 3.99
C GLY A 39 5.37 12.60 2.77
N THR A 40 5.86 12.07 1.65
CA THR A 40 5.16 12.05 0.37
C THR A 40 5.22 10.66 -0.21
N ALA A 41 4.05 10.11 -0.53
CA ALA A 41 3.91 8.77 -1.08
C ALA A 41 3.74 8.83 -2.59
N THR A 42 4.47 8.00 -3.31
CA THR A 42 4.20 7.70 -4.72
C THR A 42 3.55 6.32 -4.76
N VAL A 43 2.41 6.22 -5.42
CA VAL A 43 1.66 4.97 -5.49
C VAL A 43 1.43 4.61 -6.95
N ASP A 44 1.88 3.44 -7.33
CA ASP A 44 1.59 2.86 -8.63
C ASP A 44 0.46 1.85 -8.49
N THR A 45 -0.50 1.91 -9.40
CA THR A 45 -1.58 0.93 -9.48
C THR A 45 -1.68 0.41 -10.90
N ILE A 46 -2.16 -0.81 -11.04
CA ILE A 46 -2.40 -1.41 -12.36
C ILE A 46 -3.91 -1.47 -12.57
N ASP A 47 -4.36 -0.88 -13.65
CA ASP A 47 -5.76 -0.95 -14.04
C ASP A 47 -6.14 -2.41 -14.34
N SER A 48 -7.12 -2.93 -13.60
CA SER A 48 -7.57 -4.31 -13.74
C SER A 48 -8.24 -4.59 -15.10
N THR A 49 -8.66 -3.55 -15.81
CA THR A 49 -9.32 -3.70 -17.11
C THR A 49 -8.34 -3.75 -18.29
N THR A 50 -7.16 -3.17 -18.13
CA THR A 50 -6.18 -3.08 -19.22
C THR A 50 -4.89 -3.82 -18.95
N THR A 51 -4.65 -4.29 -17.76
CA THR A 51 -3.53 -5.12 -17.27
C THR A 51 -2.12 -4.54 -17.42
N ASP A 52 -1.88 -3.64 -18.38
CA ASP A 52 -0.54 -3.15 -18.70
C ASP A 52 -0.31 -1.69 -18.37
N VAL A 53 -1.32 -0.97 -17.93
CA VAL A 53 -1.22 0.46 -17.63
C VAL A 53 -1.01 0.66 -16.14
N GLU A 54 0.15 1.22 -15.78
CA GLU A 54 0.43 1.63 -14.42
C GLU A 54 0.00 3.10 -14.25
N LEU A 55 -0.83 3.33 -13.25
CA LEU A 55 -1.26 4.67 -12.91
C LEU A 55 -0.44 5.16 -11.73
N ASN A 56 0.19 6.31 -11.90
CA ASN A 56 0.98 6.94 -10.85
C ASN A 56 0.18 7.99 -10.13
N GLY A 57 0.19 7.96 -8.81
CA GLY A 57 -0.36 9.01 -7.97
C GLY A 57 0.67 9.46 -6.95
N VAL A 58 0.68 10.77 -6.66
CA VAL A 58 1.52 11.35 -5.62
C VAL A 58 0.60 11.92 -4.55
N PHE A 59 0.85 11.55 -3.31
CA PHE A 59 0.01 11.91 -2.17
C PHE A 59 0.88 12.54 -1.09
N ASP A 60 0.56 13.78 -0.77
CA ASP A 60 1.27 14.52 0.26
C ASP A 60 0.65 14.29 1.63
N ARG A 61 1.29 14.83 2.65
CA ARG A 61 0.83 14.71 4.03
C ARG A 61 -0.65 15.05 4.17
N HIS A 62 -1.38 14.19 4.87
CA HIS A 62 -2.82 14.26 5.13
C HIS A 62 -3.72 13.99 3.92
N GLN A 63 -3.15 13.66 2.78
CA GLN A 63 -3.91 13.12 1.67
C GLN A 63 -4.11 11.62 1.86
N TYR A 64 -5.11 11.07 1.20
CA TYR A 64 -5.47 9.66 1.36
C TYR A 64 -5.90 9.07 0.04
N LEU A 65 -5.90 7.74 -0.01
CA LEU A 65 -6.39 6.98 -1.16
C LEU A 65 -7.01 5.68 -0.69
N HIS A 66 -7.87 5.14 -1.53
CA HIS A 66 -8.52 3.86 -1.32
C HIS A 66 -7.99 2.85 -2.35
N ILE A 67 -7.67 1.66 -1.88
CA ILE A 67 -7.22 0.55 -2.72
C ILE A 67 -8.27 -0.55 -2.61
N SER A 68 -8.88 -0.88 -3.74
CA SER A 68 -9.90 -1.91 -3.81
C SER A 68 -9.32 -3.31 -3.77
N ARG A 69 -10.15 -4.30 -3.43
CA ARG A 69 -9.78 -5.71 -3.54
C ARG A 69 -9.25 -6.02 -4.93
N ASN A 70 -8.25 -6.87 -5.00
CA ASN A 70 -7.61 -7.33 -6.23
C ASN A 70 -6.93 -6.23 -7.04
N GLU A 71 -6.88 -5.01 -6.56
CA GLU A 71 -6.17 -3.93 -7.23
C GLU A 71 -4.67 -4.04 -6.94
N TRP A 72 -3.88 -4.15 -8.00
CA TRP A 72 -2.43 -4.14 -7.87
C TRP A 72 -1.97 -2.76 -7.44
N HIS A 73 -1.11 -2.71 -6.43
CA HIS A 73 -0.60 -1.45 -5.88
C HIS A 73 0.83 -1.60 -5.38
N GLN A 74 1.57 -0.52 -5.47
CA GLN A 74 2.94 -0.44 -4.97
C GLN A 74 3.13 0.92 -4.29
N LEU A 75 3.66 0.91 -3.07
CA LEU A 75 3.99 2.12 -2.31
C LEU A 75 5.48 2.40 -2.44
N ILE A 76 5.80 3.62 -2.84
CA ILE A 76 7.17 4.06 -3.12
C ILE A 76 7.47 5.34 -2.36
N ASN A 77 8.63 5.41 -1.74
CA ASN A 77 9.14 6.65 -1.16
C ASN A 77 10.28 7.18 -2.02
N ASN A 78 9.98 8.15 -2.89
CA ASN A 78 10.97 8.79 -3.77
C ASN A 78 11.67 9.97 -3.11
N GLU A 79 11.36 10.23 -1.85
CA GLU A 79 11.87 11.42 -1.15
C GLU A 79 13.08 11.09 -0.28
N SER A 80 13.69 12.13 0.28
CA SER A 80 14.84 12.00 1.16
C SER A 80 14.49 11.87 2.63
N ASN A 81 13.19 11.93 2.97
CA ASN A 81 12.68 11.79 4.33
C ASN A 81 11.86 10.49 4.46
N PRO A 82 11.75 9.96 5.68
CA PRO A 82 10.88 8.78 5.90
C PRO A 82 9.43 9.07 5.54
N LEU A 83 8.75 8.05 5.03
CA LEU A 83 7.33 8.07 4.73
C LEU A 83 6.59 7.23 5.77
N LYS A 84 5.53 7.80 6.35
CA LYS A 84 4.66 7.07 7.26
C LYS A 84 3.23 7.10 6.76
N ILE A 85 2.63 5.92 6.71
CA ILE A 85 1.26 5.69 6.27
C ILE A 85 0.48 5.05 7.41
N ILE A 86 -0.73 5.54 7.64
CA ILE A 86 -1.70 4.82 8.45
C ILE A 86 -2.57 4.05 7.47
N GLU A 87 -2.51 2.73 7.58
CA GLU A 87 -3.23 1.81 6.71
C GLU A 87 -4.40 1.18 7.47
N ILE A 88 -5.59 1.28 6.93
CA ILE A 88 -6.76 0.58 7.44
C ILE A 88 -7.11 -0.50 6.43
N GLN A 89 -6.97 -1.76 6.85
CA GLN A 89 -7.38 -2.93 6.08
C GLN A 89 -8.78 -3.34 6.55
N TYR A 90 -9.68 -3.60 5.63
CA TYR A 90 -11.02 -4.04 6.00
C TYR A 90 -11.59 -4.99 4.95
N GLY A 91 -12.37 -5.94 5.42
CA GLY A 91 -12.97 -6.98 4.60
C GLY A 91 -13.10 -8.28 5.35
N GLU A 92 -13.27 -9.37 4.61
CA GLU A 92 -13.44 -10.70 5.20
C GLU A 92 -12.16 -11.26 5.77
N GLN A 93 -11.02 -10.92 5.16
CA GLN A 93 -9.69 -11.40 5.57
C GLN A 93 -8.71 -10.25 5.60
N CYS A 94 -8.13 -10.00 6.76
CA CYS A 94 -7.02 -9.06 6.92
C CYS A 94 -5.73 -9.79 7.31
N GLU A 95 -5.51 -10.95 6.72
CA GLU A 95 -4.37 -11.81 7.00
C GLU A 95 -3.21 -11.50 6.07
N GLU A 96 -1.99 -11.54 6.60
CA GLU A 96 -0.78 -11.31 5.80
C GLU A 96 -0.59 -12.38 4.71
N ALA A 97 -1.13 -13.59 4.93
CA ALA A 97 -1.06 -14.65 3.92
C ALA A 97 -1.93 -14.37 2.69
N ASP A 98 -2.92 -13.48 2.80
CA ASP A 98 -3.75 -13.06 1.67
C ASP A 98 -3.03 -12.00 0.85
N ILE A 99 -1.97 -12.41 0.16
CA ILE A 99 -1.14 -11.50 -0.63
C ILE A 99 -0.66 -12.21 -1.88
N GLU A 100 -0.79 -11.54 -3.01
CA GLU A 100 -0.07 -11.88 -4.23
C GLU A 100 0.96 -10.79 -4.51
N ARG A 101 2.17 -11.18 -4.86
CA ARG A 101 3.24 -10.26 -5.24
C ARG A 101 3.55 -10.41 -6.70
N ARG A 102 3.78 -9.27 -7.36
CA ARG A 102 4.30 -9.23 -8.71
C ARG A 102 5.78 -8.96 -8.64
N THR A 103 6.57 -9.74 -9.36
CA THR A 103 8.00 -9.52 -9.43
C THR A 103 8.29 -8.14 -10.02
N THR A 104 9.04 -7.33 -9.28
CA THR A 104 9.52 -6.03 -9.75
C THR A 104 11.02 -6.05 -9.79
N GLN A 105 11.61 -5.11 -10.53
CA GLN A 105 13.06 -5.00 -10.63
C GLN A 105 13.67 -4.29 -9.41
N GLN A 106 12.87 -3.67 -8.60
CA GLN A 106 13.34 -2.95 -7.43
C GLN A 106 13.23 -3.81 -6.18
N PRO A 107 14.24 -3.80 -5.30
CA PRO A 107 14.14 -4.44 -4.02
C PRO A 107 12.94 -3.87 -3.27
N ALA A 108 12.15 -4.76 -2.71
CA ALA A 108 10.97 -4.36 -1.96
C ALA A 108 11.20 -4.58 -0.47
N VAL A 109 10.67 -3.67 0.33
CA VAL A 109 10.56 -3.85 1.77
C VAL A 109 9.12 -4.30 2.03
N ASP A 110 8.97 -5.50 2.55
CA ASP A 110 7.65 -6.05 2.84
C ASP A 110 7.09 -5.47 4.15
N HIS A 111 5.81 -5.32 4.18
CA HIS A 111 5.10 -4.84 5.35
C HIS A 111 4.02 -5.81 5.81
#